data_603aac5fa2fc24f68179f0db3bb2af33
#
_entry.id   603aac5fa2fc24f68179f0db3bb2af33
#
_cell.length_a   1.000
_cell.length_b   1.000
_cell.length_c   1.000
_cell.angle_alpha   90.00
_cell.angle_beta   90.00
_cell.angle_gamma   90.00
#
_symmetry.space_group_name_H-M   'P 1'
#
loop_
_entity.id
_entity.type
_entity.pdbx_description
1 polymer ?
#
loop_
_entity_poly.entity_id
_entity_poly.type
_entity_poly.pdbx_seq_one_letter_code
_entity_poly.pdbx_strand_id
1 'polypeptide(L)'
;MQKLTVADIKAVERPSFQTEIPLSTFRLLRLFGFTDVFGESSGPVLYVAGKSLGKKLNVETLDGLLEQLQSLKIGNPKIHEYDGERGILRMYECMTCYGLPNIGKLVCDFECGVVAGGLERVTGRKANGIQKSGWTNGDKYCDFQFVLF
;
A
#
# COMPACT_ATOMS: atom_id res chain seq x y z
N MET A 1 26.13 -15.13 -2.10
CA MET A 1 25.73 -13.73 -2.29
C MET A 1 24.72 -13.34 -1.21
N GLN A 2 24.97 -12.28 -0.47
CA GLN A 2 24.06 -11.80 0.59
C GLN A 2 22.81 -11.19 -0.04
N LYS A 3 21.63 -11.54 0.49
CA LYS A 3 20.35 -10.95 0.05
C LYS A 3 20.05 -9.69 0.88
N LEU A 4 19.50 -8.67 0.22
CA LEU A 4 18.97 -7.49 0.91
C LEU A 4 17.78 -7.86 1.79
N THR A 5 17.70 -7.25 2.93
CA THR A 5 16.57 -7.32 3.86
C THR A 5 15.89 -5.96 3.98
N VAL A 6 14.69 -5.91 4.53
CA VAL A 6 13.99 -4.65 4.76
C VAL A 6 14.80 -3.73 5.69
N ALA A 7 15.58 -4.28 6.61
CA ALA A 7 16.43 -3.51 7.52
C ALA A 7 17.60 -2.78 6.80
N ASP A 8 17.97 -3.24 5.60
CA ASP A 8 19.01 -2.59 4.80
C ASP A 8 18.48 -1.36 4.06
N ILE A 9 17.16 -1.23 3.93
CA ILE A 9 16.51 -0.11 3.25
C ILE A 9 16.37 1.05 4.22
N LYS A 10 17.37 1.90 4.23
CA LYS A 10 17.45 3.08 5.11
C LYS A 10 17.34 4.35 4.28
N ALA A 11 16.90 5.41 4.91
CA ALA A 11 17.01 6.74 4.32
C ALA A 11 18.50 7.07 4.10
N VAL A 12 18.85 7.28 2.84
CA VAL A 12 20.21 7.66 2.44
C VAL A 12 20.15 9.03 1.77
N GLU A 13 20.93 9.95 2.27
CA GLU A 13 21.02 11.30 1.69
C GLU A 13 21.93 11.28 0.48
N ARG A 14 21.38 11.56 -0.69
CA ARG A 14 22.12 11.72 -1.93
C ARG A 14 22.60 13.18 -2.05
N PRO A 15 23.87 13.43 -2.43
CA PRO A 15 24.40 14.79 -2.44
C PRO A 15 23.56 15.83 -3.20
N SER A 16 22.97 15.44 -4.34
CA SER A 16 22.17 16.36 -5.17
C SER A 16 20.66 16.26 -4.95
N PHE A 17 20.17 15.17 -4.39
CA PHE A 17 18.71 14.87 -4.36
C PHE A 17 18.17 14.56 -2.95
N GLN A 18 19.03 14.54 -1.94
CA GLN A 18 18.65 14.22 -0.56
C GLN A 18 18.00 12.81 -0.43
N THR A 19 16.95 12.66 0.36
CA THR A 19 16.36 11.36 0.67
C THR A 19 15.13 11.02 -0.16
N GLU A 20 14.63 11.95 -0.96
CA GLU A 20 13.32 11.81 -1.62
C GLU A 20 13.43 11.73 -3.13
N ILE A 21 12.38 11.20 -3.74
CA ILE A 21 12.14 11.25 -5.18
C ILE A 21 10.76 11.88 -5.43
N PRO A 22 10.51 12.49 -6.60
CA PRO A 22 9.17 12.94 -6.95
C PRO A 22 8.17 11.79 -6.99
N LEU A 23 6.95 12.05 -6.54
CA LEU A 23 5.86 11.08 -6.61
C LEU A 23 5.62 10.58 -8.04
N SER A 24 5.81 11.44 -9.03
CA SER A 24 5.71 11.09 -10.45
C SER A 24 6.65 9.95 -10.86
N THR A 25 7.86 9.89 -10.31
CA THR A 25 8.81 8.79 -10.59
C THR A 25 8.23 7.45 -10.14
N PHE A 26 7.68 7.39 -8.93
CA PHE A 26 7.02 6.20 -8.43
C PHE A 26 5.82 5.81 -9.30
N ARG A 27 4.98 6.78 -9.67
CA ARG A 27 3.78 6.54 -10.48
C ARG A 27 4.10 6.08 -11.90
N LEU A 28 5.15 6.63 -12.52
CA LEU A 28 5.61 6.17 -13.83
C LEU A 28 6.07 4.72 -13.78
N LEU A 29 6.88 4.36 -12.79
CA LEU A 29 7.30 2.97 -12.58
C LEU A 29 6.10 2.04 -12.33
N ARG A 30 5.22 2.44 -11.44
CA ARG A 30 4.11 1.64 -10.94
C ARG A 30 2.99 1.47 -11.96
N LEU A 31 2.53 2.56 -12.58
CA LEU A 31 1.34 2.57 -13.43
C LEU A 31 1.64 2.29 -14.90
N PHE A 32 2.86 2.50 -15.34
CA PHE A 32 3.29 2.25 -16.73
C PHE A 32 4.31 1.12 -16.81
N GLY A 33 5.50 1.28 -16.23
CA GLY A 33 6.55 0.28 -16.34
C GLY A 33 6.12 -1.10 -15.88
N PHE A 34 5.53 -1.21 -14.71
CA PHE A 34 5.07 -2.48 -14.16
C PHE A 34 3.89 -3.06 -14.95
N THR A 35 2.90 -2.22 -15.29
CA THR A 35 1.71 -2.64 -16.03
C THR A 35 2.04 -3.08 -17.45
N ASP A 36 2.99 -2.43 -18.10
CA ASP A 36 3.45 -2.81 -19.45
C ASP A 36 4.07 -4.22 -19.45
N VAL A 37 4.73 -4.62 -18.36
CA VAL A 37 5.34 -5.96 -18.24
C VAL A 37 4.31 -7.03 -17.87
N PHE A 38 3.45 -6.77 -16.89
CA PHE A 38 2.55 -7.77 -16.31
C PHE A 38 1.13 -7.74 -16.88
N GLY A 39 0.74 -6.65 -17.59
CA GLY A 39 -0.58 -6.53 -18.18
C GLY A 39 -1.71 -6.72 -17.17
N GLU A 40 -2.69 -7.57 -17.49
CA GLU A 40 -3.84 -7.86 -16.63
C GLU A 40 -3.46 -8.58 -15.32
N SER A 41 -2.30 -9.21 -15.27
CA SER A 41 -1.78 -9.84 -14.05
C SER A 41 -1.20 -8.83 -13.05
N SER A 42 -1.11 -7.55 -13.39
CA SER A 42 -0.52 -6.51 -12.54
C SER A 42 -1.19 -6.42 -11.18
N GLY A 43 -2.52 -6.39 -11.13
CA GLY A 43 -3.26 -6.30 -9.88
C GLY A 43 -2.95 -7.43 -8.90
N PRO A 44 -3.18 -8.70 -9.26
CA PRO A 44 -2.85 -9.83 -8.40
C PRO A 44 -1.39 -9.89 -7.97
N VAL A 45 -0.46 -9.65 -8.89
CA VAL A 45 0.99 -9.67 -8.57
C VAL A 45 1.34 -8.56 -7.57
N LEU A 46 0.81 -7.36 -7.76
CA LEU A 46 1.03 -6.24 -6.85
C LEU A 46 0.41 -6.46 -5.48
N TYR A 47 -0.78 -7.04 -5.42
CA TYR A 47 -1.39 -7.41 -4.15
C TYR A 47 -0.51 -8.38 -3.37
N VAL A 48 -0.02 -9.43 -4.00
CA VAL A 48 0.88 -10.41 -3.36
C VAL A 48 2.19 -9.76 -2.93
N ALA A 49 2.78 -8.91 -3.76
CA ALA A 49 4.00 -8.16 -3.44
C ALA A 49 3.77 -7.23 -2.24
N GLY A 50 2.66 -6.48 -2.25
CA GLY A 50 2.27 -5.61 -1.13
C GLY A 50 2.07 -6.39 0.16
N LYS A 51 1.37 -7.52 0.09
CA LYS A 51 1.12 -8.39 1.25
C LYS A 51 2.43 -8.94 1.83
N SER A 52 3.36 -9.34 0.98
CA SER A 52 4.70 -9.78 1.40
C SER A 52 5.45 -8.64 2.11
N LEU A 53 5.40 -7.42 1.59
CA LEU A 53 6.01 -6.26 2.22
C LEU A 53 5.36 -5.95 3.57
N GLY A 54 4.02 -5.90 3.63
CA GLY A 54 3.28 -5.60 4.85
C GLY A 54 3.65 -6.52 6.02
N LYS A 55 3.83 -7.81 5.75
CA LYS A 55 4.28 -8.80 6.75
C LYS A 55 5.68 -8.51 7.31
N LYS A 56 6.52 -7.82 6.55
CA LYS A 56 7.91 -7.50 6.93
C LYS A 56 8.04 -6.16 7.63
N LEU A 57 6.99 -5.38 7.74
CA LEU A 57 7.02 -4.12 8.46
C LEU A 57 7.32 -4.37 9.95
N ASN A 58 8.14 -3.51 10.52
CA ASN A 58 8.47 -3.59 11.94
C ASN A 58 7.39 -2.88 12.78
N VAL A 59 6.23 -3.53 12.88
CA VAL A 59 5.05 -3.03 13.60
C VAL A 59 4.47 -4.12 14.48
N GLU A 60 3.91 -3.74 15.63
CA GLU A 60 3.34 -4.69 16.61
C GLU A 60 1.87 -4.40 16.91
N THR A 61 1.40 -3.18 16.64
CA THR A 61 0.04 -2.74 16.93
C THR A 61 -0.62 -2.15 15.69
N LEU A 62 -1.95 -2.09 15.72
CA LEU A 62 -2.72 -1.45 14.64
C LEU A 62 -2.33 0.02 14.48
N ASP A 63 -2.24 0.77 15.59
CA ASP A 63 -1.81 2.17 15.55
C ASP A 63 -0.40 2.31 14.97
N GLY A 64 0.52 1.43 15.36
CA GLY A 64 1.88 1.37 14.81
C GLY A 64 1.88 1.10 13.32
N LEU A 65 0.98 0.25 12.81
CA LEU A 65 0.80 0.03 11.37
C LEU A 65 0.36 1.31 10.65
N LEU A 66 -0.65 2.01 11.19
CA LEU A 66 -1.13 3.26 10.61
C LEU A 66 -0.01 4.33 10.57
N GLU A 67 0.72 4.48 11.66
CA GLU A 67 1.87 5.41 11.75
C GLU A 67 2.97 5.04 10.73
N GLN A 68 3.26 3.76 10.55
CA GLN A 68 4.28 3.30 9.60
C GLN A 68 3.86 3.59 8.14
N LEU A 69 2.60 3.34 7.80
CA LEU A 69 2.08 3.66 6.47
C LEU A 69 2.17 5.15 6.17
N GLN A 70 1.89 6.00 7.16
CA GLN A 70 2.01 7.44 7.04
C GLN A 70 3.48 7.89 6.97
N SER A 71 4.35 7.32 7.79
CA SER A 71 5.79 7.61 7.80
C SER A 71 6.45 7.27 6.45
N LEU A 72 6.04 6.18 5.82
CA LEU A 72 6.49 5.79 4.48
C LEU A 72 5.83 6.63 3.38
N LYS A 73 4.95 7.56 3.72
CA LYS A 73 4.19 8.40 2.77
C LYS A 73 3.38 7.60 1.76
N ILE A 74 2.96 6.39 2.14
CA ILE A 74 2.02 5.59 1.34
C ILE A 74 0.67 6.30 1.25
N GLY A 75 0.29 6.95 2.33
CA GLY A 75 -0.89 7.79 2.43
C GLY A 75 -1.18 8.14 3.89
N ASN A 76 -2.35 8.70 4.12
CA ASN A 76 -2.86 9.03 5.45
C ASN A 76 -4.00 8.05 5.80
N PRO A 77 -3.70 6.94 6.48
CA PRO A 77 -4.66 5.88 6.76
C PRO A 77 -5.49 6.16 8.00
N LYS A 78 -6.76 5.74 7.97
CA LYS A 78 -7.65 5.73 9.13
C LYS A 78 -8.48 4.45 9.13
N ILE A 79 -8.73 3.89 10.30
CA ILE A 79 -9.73 2.83 10.44
C ILE A 79 -11.11 3.50 10.37
N HIS A 80 -11.86 3.15 9.34
CA HIS A 80 -13.21 3.65 9.12
C HIS A 80 -14.24 2.76 9.80
N GLU A 81 -14.05 1.44 9.70
CA GLU A 81 -14.89 0.43 10.37
C GLU A 81 -14.01 -0.71 10.85
N TYR A 82 -14.31 -1.28 12.01
CA TYR A 82 -13.66 -2.49 12.51
C TYR A 82 -14.47 -3.14 13.63
N ASP A 83 -14.84 -4.41 13.47
CA ASP A 83 -15.60 -5.17 14.45
C ASP A 83 -14.78 -6.29 15.13
N GLY A 84 -13.49 -6.35 14.88
CA GLY A 84 -12.59 -7.38 15.39
C GLY A 84 -12.31 -8.51 14.38
N GLU A 85 -13.11 -8.65 13.34
CA GLU A 85 -12.92 -9.63 12.26
C GLU A 85 -12.88 -8.98 10.87
N ARG A 86 -13.69 -7.97 10.67
CA ARG A 86 -13.85 -7.27 9.40
C ARG A 86 -13.71 -5.78 9.61
N GLY A 87 -13.25 -5.09 8.59
CA GLY A 87 -13.15 -3.64 8.66
C GLY A 87 -12.85 -3.00 7.32
N ILE A 88 -12.79 -1.68 7.37
CA ILE A 88 -12.37 -0.83 6.27
C ILE A 88 -11.27 0.07 6.78
N LEU A 89 -10.10 -0.02 6.15
CA LEU A 89 -9.06 0.97 6.28
C LEU A 89 -9.23 1.97 5.13
N ARG A 90 -9.48 3.21 5.46
CA ARG A 90 -9.60 4.31 4.51
C ARG A 90 -8.26 5.03 4.38
N MET A 91 -7.76 5.10 3.17
CA MET A 91 -6.50 5.77 2.84
C MET A 91 -6.78 7.09 2.12
N TYR A 92 -6.42 8.19 2.77
CA TYR A 92 -6.40 9.51 2.13
C TYR A 92 -5.00 9.75 1.54
N GLU A 93 -4.91 10.62 0.54
CA GLU A 93 -3.65 11.00 -0.10
C GLU A 93 -2.81 9.80 -0.57
N CYS A 94 -3.48 8.77 -1.11
CA CYS A 94 -2.81 7.55 -1.58
C CYS A 94 -1.71 7.87 -2.60
N MET A 95 -0.51 7.34 -2.38
CA MET A 95 0.65 7.59 -3.25
C MET A 95 0.43 7.17 -4.69
N THR A 96 -0.39 6.14 -4.94
CA THR A 96 -0.62 5.64 -6.30
C THR A 96 -1.67 6.47 -7.03
N CYS A 97 -2.80 6.79 -6.43
CA CYS A 97 -3.94 7.30 -7.18
C CYS A 97 -4.43 8.70 -6.81
N TYR A 98 -3.96 9.31 -5.72
CA TYR A 98 -4.43 10.63 -5.31
C TYR A 98 -4.32 11.66 -6.46
N GLY A 99 -5.44 12.30 -6.78
CA GLY A 99 -5.50 13.35 -7.80
C GLY A 99 -5.50 12.84 -9.24
N LEU A 100 -5.43 11.53 -9.49
CA LEU A 100 -5.54 10.99 -10.85
C LEU A 100 -6.98 11.07 -11.37
N PRO A 101 -7.16 11.16 -12.69
CA PRO A 101 -8.48 11.20 -13.28
C PRO A 101 -9.24 9.88 -13.11
N ASN A 102 -10.56 9.96 -13.12
CA ASN A 102 -11.42 8.78 -13.17
C ASN A 102 -11.25 8.06 -14.51
N ILE A 103 -10.81 6.82 -14.46
CA ILE A 103 -10.67 5.93 -15.62
C ILE A 103 -11.58 4.70 -15.50
N GLY A 104 -12.50 4.70 -14.53
CA GLY A 104 -13.43 3.59 -14.27
C GLY A 104 -12.75 2.33 -13.75
N LYS A 105 -11.58 2.43 -13.12
CA LYS A 105 -10.78 1.28 -12.69
C LYS A 105 -10.07 1.57 -11.37
N LEU A 106 -10.03 0.59 -10.48
CA LEU A 106 -9.23 0.59 -9.26
C LEU A 106 -7.81 0.11 -9.55
N VAL A 107 -6.80 0.76 -8.96
CA VAL A 107 -5.38 0.51 -9.29
C VAL A 107 -4.47 0.34 -8.06
N CYS A 108 -5.02 0.37 -6.84
CA CYS A 108 -4.23 0.36 -5.61
C CYS A 108 -4.13 -1.03 -4.96
N ASP A 109 -3.91 -2.05 -5.79
CA ASP A 109 -3.76 -3.44 -5.32
C ASP A 109 -2.55 -3.61 -4.41
N PHE A 110 -1.44 -2.93 -4.71
CA PHE A 110 -0.23 -2.99 -3.90
C PHE A 110 -0.48 -2.47 -2.48
N GLU A 111 -1.11 -1.31 -2.36
CA GLU A 111 -1.43 -0.70 -1.07
C GLU A 111 -2.43 -1.56 -0.30
N CYS A 112 -3.41 -2.12 -0.98
CA CYS A 112 -4.35 -3.08 -0.39
C CYS A 112 -3.62 -4.30 0.16
N GLY A 113 -2.66 -4.83 -0.58
CA GLY A 113 -1.78 -5.91 -0.13
C GLY A 113 -0.97 -5.52 1.09
N VAL A 114 -0.34 -4.34 1.09
CA VAL A 114 0.45 -3.85 2.25
C VAL A 114 -0.41 -3.78 3.51
N VAL A 115 -1.63 -3.28 3.40
CA VAL A 115 -2.59 -3.25 4.50
C VAL A 115 -2.90 -4.66 5.00
N ALA A 116 -3.23 -5.60 4.10
CA ALA A 116 -3.53 -6.98 4.49
C ALA A 116 -2.32 -7.65 5.17
N GLY A 117 -1.13 -7.51 4.61
CA GLY A 117 0.10 -8.05 5.20
C GLY A 117 0.45 -7.43 6.55
N GLY A 118 0.26 -6.12 6.69
CA GLY A 118 0.44 -5.41 7.95
C GLY A 118 -0.54 -5.87 9.03
N LEU A 119 -1.80 -6.11 8.65
CA LEU A 119 -2.80 -6.66 9.56
C LEU A 119 -2.44 -8.08 10.00
N GLU A 120 -1.94 -8.94 9.10
CA GLU A 120 -1.41 -10.26 9.49
C GLU A 120 -0.26 -10.13 10.50
N ARG A 121 0.62 -9.16 10.29
CA ARG A 121 1.75 -8.90 11.19
C ARG A 121 1.31 -8.51 12.61
N VAL A 122 0.34 -7.60 12.73
CA VAL A 122 -0.07 -7.07 14.04
C VAL A 122 -1.10 -7.94 14.76
N THR A 123 -1.88 -8.73 14.03
CA THR A 123 -2.93 -9.59 14.64
C THR A 123 -2.52 -11.03 14.82
N GLY A 124 -1.50 -11.51 14.09
CA GLY A 124 -1.14 -12.93 14.04
C GLY A 124 -2.18 -13.80 13.30
N ARG A 125 -3.18 -13.19 12.69
CA ARG A 125 -4.26 -13.86 11.94
C ARG A 125 -4.04 -13.68 10.43
N LYS A 126 -4.60 -14.58 9.63
CA LYS A 126 -4.65 -14.39 8.18
C LYS A 126 -5.55 -13.21 7.83
N ALA A 127 -5.20 -12.46 6.82
CA ALA A 127 -5.98 -11.33 6.33
C ALA A 127 -6.11 -11.36 4.81
N ASN A 128 -7.29 -11.04 4.32
CA ASN A 128 -7.53 -10.73 2.91
C ASN A 128 -8.10 -9.32 2.79
N GLY A 129 -7.70 -8.62 1.74
CA GLY A 129 -8.16 -7.27 1.45
C GLY A 129 -8.68 -7.14 0.03
N ILE A 130 -9.64 -6.24 -0.16
CA ILE A 130 -10.18 -5.85 -1.46
C ILE A 130 -10.31 -4.33 -1.48
N GLN A 131 -9.82 -3.70 -2.53
CA GLN A 131 -10.07 -2.28 -2.77
C GLN A 131 -11.52 -2.06 -3.21
N LYS A 132 -12.22 -1.14 -2.56
CA LYS A 132 -13.64 -0.83 -2.84
C LYS A 132 -13.82 0.53 -3.50
N SER A 133 -12.92 1.47 -3.28
CA SER A 133 -12.96 2.82 -3.83
C SER A 133 -11.56 3.34 -4.13
N GLY A 134 -11.47 4.39 -4.94
CA GLY A 134 -10.22 5.03 -5.30
C GLY A 134 -10.39 6.19 -6.27
N TRP A 135 -9.42 7.08 -6.34
CA TRP A 135 -9.44 8.27 -7.22
C TRP A 135 -9.65 7.91 -8.69
N THR A 136 -9.02 6.85 -9.16
CA THR A 136 -9.15 6.38 -10.55
C THR A 136 -10.50 5.77 -10.86
N ASN A 137 -11.36 5.62 -9.87
CA ASN A 137 -12.75 5.19 -10.00
C ASN A 137 -13.75 6.30 -9.61
N GLY A 138 -13.29 7.53 -9.45
CA GLY A 138 -14.13 8.69 -9.15
C GLY A 138 -14.34 9.00 -7.67
N ASP A 139 -13.73 8.25 -6.77
CA ASP A 139 -13.82 8.49 -5.33
C ASP A 139 -12.72 9.47 -4.88
N LYS A 140 -12.82 9.96 -3.64
CA LYS A 140 -11.85 10.90 -3.05
C LYS A 140 -10.91 10.27 -2.03
N TYR A 141 -10.96 8.96 -1.87
CA TYR A 141 -10.14 8.14 -0.99
C TYR A 141 -10.09 6.72 -1.51
N CYS A 142 -9.22 5.91 -0.92
CA CYS A 142 -9.18 4.46 -1.18
C CYS A 142 -9.71 3.73 0.04
N ASP A 143 -10.76 2.95 -0.11
CA ASP A 143 -11.23 2.03 0.91
C ASP A 143 -10.69 0.64 0.65
N PHE A 144 -9.95 0.11 1.61
CA PHE A 144 -9.48 -1.26 1.63
C PHE A 144 -10.30 -2.05 2.65
N GLN A 145 -11.25 -2.81 2.14
CA GLN A 145 -12.05 -3.72 2.97
C GLN A 145 -11.22 -4.96 3.28
N PHE A 146 -11.17 -5.35 4.55
CA PHE A 146 -10.40 -6.52 4.99
C PHE A 146 -11.21 -7.46 5.86
N VAL A 147 -10.79 -8.72 5.86
CA VAL A 147 -11.31 -9.78 6.71
C VAL A 147 -10.15 -10.51 7.36
N LEU A 148 -10.26 -10.76 8.67
CA LEU A 148 -9.31 -11.55 9.45
C LEU A 148 -9.90 -12.93 9.74
N PHE A 149 -9.06 -13.97 9.67
CA PHE A 149 -9.52 -15.36 9.93
C PHE A 149 -8.37 -16.27 10.39
#